data_d2d9918fec7b17249ebb00d34fa77bb2
#
_entry.id   d2d9918fec7b17249ebb00d34fa77bb2
#
_cell.length_a   1.000
_cell.length_b   1.000
_cell.length_c   1.000
_cell.angle_alpha   90.00
_cell.angle_beta   90.00
_cell.angle_gamma   90.00
#
_symmetry.space_group_name_H-M   'P 1'
#
loop_
_entity.id
_entity.type
_entity.pdbx_description
1 polymer ?
#
loop_
_entity_poly.entity_id
_entity_poly.type
_entity_poly.pdbx_seq_one_letter_code
_entity_poly.pdbx_strand_id
1 'polypeptide(L)'
;TGWLAYTLSKTDHRFKNGTINQGRWFPYKYDRRHSISLNLSHKFSDRIDAGASWIFNTGGCITIPEKATIIIRPDGSIEETGYISRRNNYRLPASHRLNLGVNFNKKTKHGMRTWNISIYNAYNAMNPNIVYSKYKNGYNVYYDDFYESIHHGNTGQKKAQTVIKKITILPCIPSVTYTYRF
;
A
#
# COMPACT_ATOMS: atom_id res chain seq x y z
N THR A 1 13.80 -7.50 27.09
CA THR A 1 14.22 -6.23 26.50
C THR A 1 13.36 -5.88 25.32
N GLY A 2 13.26 -4.60 25.00
CA GLY A 2 12.52 -4.15 23.82
C GLY A 2 12.66 -2.66 23.62
N TRP A 3 12.16 -2.18 22.49
CA TRP A 3 12.09 -0.77 22.18
C TRP A 3 10.84 -0.44 21.37
N LEU A 4 10.37 0.78 21.52
CA LEU A 4 9.27 1.37 20.78
C LEU A 4 9.78 2.65 20.12
N ALA A 5 9.58 2.77 18.82
CA ALA A 5 9.82 4.00 18.07
C ALA A 5 8.52 4.50 17.47
N TYR A 6 8.28 5.81 17.58
CA TYR A 6 7.18 6.49 16.93
C TYR A 6 7.69 7.71 16.18
N THR A 7 7.24 7.85 14.95
CA THR A 7 7.56 8.99 14.10
C THR A 7 6.27 9.62 13.58
N LEU A 8 6.14 10.93 13.79
CA LEU A 8 5.14 11.77 13.14
C LEU A 8 5.83 12.63 12.10
N SER A 9 5.40 12.56 10.85
CA SER A 9 6.00 13.34 9.77
C SER A 9 4.95 13.87 8.79
N LYS A 10 5.30 14.95 8.10
CA LYS A 10 4.53 15.52 6.99
C LYS A 10 5.48 16.00 5.91
N THR A 11 5.28 15.51 4.70
CA THR A 11 6.06 15.91 3.53
C THR A 11 5.14 16.31 2.40
N ASP A 12 5.22 17.57 1.98
CA ASP A 12 4.47 18.13 0.86
C ASP A 12 5.45 18.69 -0.18
N HIS A 13 5.07 18.67 -1.45
CA HIS A 13 5.81 19.25 -2.56
C HIS A 13 5.03 20.40 -3.19
N ARG A 14 5.79 21.38 -3.72
CA ARG A 14 5.28 22.47 -4.53
C ARG A 14 6.28 22.81 -5.64
N PHE A 15 5.80 22.96 -6.86
CA PHE A 15 6.59 23.42 -8.01
C PHE A 15 6.09 24.79 -8.44
N LYS A 16 6.87 25.84 -8.16
CA LYS A 16 6.47 27.24 -8.36
C LYS A 16 6.26 27.63 -9.83
N ASN A 17 6.87 26.90 -10.76
CA ASN A 17 6.73 27.16 -12.21
C ASN A 17 5.32 26.87 -12.80
N GLY A 18 4.39 26.39 -11.98
CA GLY A 18 3.02 26.10 -12.39
C GLY A 18 2.82 24.84 -13.24
N THR A 19 3.89 24.20 -13.73
CA THR A 19 3.82 23.03 -14.63
C THR A 19 3.26 21.79 -13.96
N ILE A 20 3.51 21.63 -12.65
CA ILE A 20 3.04 20.50 -11.86
C ILE A 20 2.02 20.99 -10.84
N ASN A 21 0.84 20.35 -10.82
CA ASN A 21 -0.25 20.61 -9.89
C ASN A 21 -0.66 22.10 -9.82
N GLN A 22 -0.49 22.85 -10.92
CA GLN A 22 -0.79 24.28 -11.03
C GLN A 22 -0.08 25.14 -9.96
N GLY A 23 1.13 24.75 -9.57
CA GLY A 23 1.87 25.44 -8.52
C GLY A 23 1.32 25.31 -7.11
N ARG A 24 0.30 24.45 -6.89
CA ARG A 24 -0.30 24.19 -5.57
C ARG A 24 0.45 23.10 -4.81
N TRP A 25 0.40 23.15 -3.50
CA TRP A 25 0.94 22.12 -2.62
C TRP A 25 0.21 20.78 -2.80
N PHE A 26 0.96 19.66 -2.76
CA PHE A 26 0.41 18.31 -2.76
C PHE A 26 1.28 17.38 -1.91
N PRO A 27 0.70 16.32 -1.31
CA PRO A 27 1.45 15.36 -0.50
C PRO A 27 2.53 14.65 -1.33
N TYR A 28 3.67 14.42 -0.72
CA TYR A 28 4.70 13.57 -1.31
C TYR A 28 4.21 12.11 -1.40
N LYS A 29 4.64 11.39 -2.43
CA LYS A 29 4.24 9.99 -2.65
C LYS A 29 4.50 9.09 -1.44
N TYR A 30 5.61 9.29 -0.76
CA TYR A 30 6.03 8.51 0.41
C TYR A 30 5.74 9.20 1.74
N ASP A 31 4.88 10.22 1.77
CA ASP A 31 4.44 10.86 3.01
C ASP A 31 3.69 9.85 3.88
N ARG A 32 4.31 9.46 5.00
CA ARG A 32 3.73 8.58 6.02
C ARG A 32 3.55 9.37 7.30
N ARG A 33 2.31 9.72 7.62
CA ARG A 33 2.00 10.56 8.79
C ARG A 33 2.43 9.94 10.11
N HIS A 34 2.16 8.66 10.27
CA HIS A 34 2.50 7.91 11.47
C HIS A 34 3.29 6.67 11.07
N SER A 35 4.39 6.45 11.76
CA SER A 35 5.18 5.24 11.68
C SER A 35 5.47 4.76 13.10
N ILE A 36 5.13 3.51 13.38
CA ILE A 36 5.35 2.89 14.70
C ILE A 36 6.13 1.60 14.46
N SER A 37 7.17 1.38 15.27
CA SER A 37 7.93 0.14 15.32
C SER A 37 8.09 -0.30 16.75
N LEU A 38 7.61 -1.50 17.06
CA LEU A 38 7.75 -2.14 18.36
C LEU A 38 8.56 -3.43 18.18
N ASN A 39 9.64 -3.58 18.92
CA ASN A 39 10.43 -4.81 18.96
C ASN A 39 10.57 -5.27 20.41
N LEU A 40 10.24 -6.51 20.65
CA LEU A 40 10.32 -7.15 21.93
C LEU A 40 11.17 -8.40 21.80
N SER A 41 11.97 -8.66 22.82
CA SER A 41 12.80 -9.87 22.94
C SER A 41 12.82 -10.32 24.39
N HIS A 42 12.58 -11.60 24.60
CA HIS A 42 12.58 -12.22 25.93
C HIS A 42 13.36 -13.54 25.92
N LYS A 43 14.25 -13.67 26.86
CA LYS A 43 14.99 -14.89 27.11
C LYS A 43 14.31 -15.65 28.26
N PHE A 44 13.61 -16.73 27.93
CA PHE A 44 12.93 -17.56 28.93
C PHE A 44 13.90 -18.46 29.68
N SER A 45 14.96 -18.92 29.01
CA SER A 45 16.02 -19.75 29.58
C SER A 45 17.26 -19.68 28.70
N ASP A 46 18.34 -20.35 29.08
CA ASP A 46 19.52 -20.49 28.20
C ASP A 46 19.24 -21.30 26.93
N ARG A 47 18.11 -22.00 26.90
CA ARG A 47 17.70 -22.85 25.77
C ARG A 47 16.64 -22.22 24.90
N ILE A 48 15.85 -21.26 25.42
CA ILE A 48 14.69 -20.72 24.72
C ILE A 48 14.69 -19.21 24.86
N ASP A 49 14.68 -18.54 23.72
CA ASP A 49 14.40 -17.11 23.59
C ASP A 49 13.38 -16.86 22.47
N ALA A 50 12.59 -15.81 22.62
CA ALA A 50 11.60 -15.43 21.64
C ALA A 50 11.65 -13.93 21.35
N GLY A 51 11.21 -13.57 20.16
CA GLY A 51 11.11 -12.20 19.72
C GLY A 51 9.80 -11.91 18.99
N ALA A 52 9.35 -10.68 19.13
CA ALA A 52 8.22 -10.15 18.39
C ALA A 52 8.58 -8.78 17.79
N SER A 53 8.18 -8.54 16.55
CA SER A 53 8.35 -7.25 15.87
C SER A 53 7.03 -6.84 15.27
N TRP A 54 6.52 -5.69 15.68
CA TRP A 54 5.31 -5.10 15.09
C TRP A 54 5.62 -3.76 14.46
N ILE A 55 5.13 -3.58 13.23
CA ILE A 55 5.32 -2.37 12.44
C ILE A 55 3.96 -1.88 11.98
N PHE A 56 3.75 -0.57 12.09
CA PHE A 56 2.61 0.13 11.53
C PHE A 56 3.09 1.35 10.77
N ASN A 57 2.53 1.58 9.56
CA ASN A 57 2.76 2.80 8.79
C ASN A 57 1.45 3.26 8.15
N THR A 58 1.14 4.54 8.25
CA THR A 58 0.10 5.12 7.39
C THR A 58 0.50 5.00 5.93
N GLY A 59 -0.47 4.79 5.06
CA GLY A 59 -0.23 4.63 3.63
C GLY A 59 0.34 5.88 2.99
N GLY A 60 1.19 5.69 1.98
CA GLY A 60 1.66 6.75 1.09
C GLY A 60 0.54 7.30 0.21
N CYS A 61 0.85 8.28 -0.62
CA CYS A 61 -0.10 8.92 -1.51
C CYS A 61 0.13 8.52 -2.97
N ILE A 62 -0.95 8.32 -3.71
CA ILE A 62 -0.91 8.04 -5.16
C ILE A 62 -1.86 8.98 -5.89
N THR A 63 -1.63 9.13 -7.18
CA THR A 63 -2.55 9.85 -8.06
C THR A 63 -3.50 8.86 -8.70
N ILE A 64 -4.79 9.08 -8.53
CA ILE A 64 -5.83 8.31 -9.21
C ILE A 64 -6.77 9.23 -9.96
N PRO A 65 -7.31 8.80 -11.11
CA PRO A 65 -8.38 9.53 -11.79
C PRO A 65 -9.64 9.59 -10.91
N GLU A 66 -10.22 10.77 -10.79
CA GLU A 66 -11.46 10.99 -10.00
C GLU A 66 -12.71 10.81 -10.85
N LYS A 67 -12.58 11.12 -12.15
CA LYS A 67 -13.66 11.03 -13.15
C LYS A 67 -13.07 10.54 -14.46
N ALA A 68 -13.86 9.82 -15.25
CA ALA A 68 -13.57 9.64 -16.66
C ALA A 68 -13.94 10.91 -17.44
N THR A 69 -13.15 11.25 -18.42
CA THR A 69 -13.38 12.35 -19.34
C THR A 69 -13.14 11.85 -20.75
N ILE A 70 -13.98 12.26 -21.67
CA ILE A 70 -13.85 11.94 -23.10
C ILE A 70 -13.26 13.15 -23.81
N ILE A 71 -12.22 12.92 -24.59
CA ILE A 71 -11.64 13.90 -25.50
C ILE A 71 -12.01 13.47 -26.94
N ILE A 72 -12.70 14.33 -27.66
CA ILE A 72 -12.95 14.15 -29.10
C ILE A 72 -11.86 14.90 -29.83
N ARG A 73 -11.03 14.17 -30.58
CA ARG A 73 -9.97 14.79 -31.40
C ARG A 73 -10.51 15.39 -32.68
N PRO A 74 -9.77 16.31 -33.34
CA PRO A 74 -10.19 16.91 -34.59
C PRO A 74 -10.45 15.92 -35.74
N ASP A 75 -9.83 14.73 -35.68
CA ASP A 75 -10.02 13.64 -36.63
C ASP A 75 -11.27 12.79 -36.35
N GLY A 76 -12.08 13.17 -35.32
CA GLY A 76 -13.27 12.45 -34.89
C GLY A 76 -12.99 11.26 -33.99
N SER A 77 -11.73 10.93 -33.71
CA SER A 77 -11.39 9.86 -32.77
C SER A 77 -11.76 10.25 -31.35
N ILE A 78 -12.21 9.25 -30.56
CA ILE A 78 -12.60 9.41 -29.16
C ILE A 78 -11.51 8.80 -28.29
N GLU A 79 -10.98 9.60 -27.37
CA GLU A 79 -10.02 9.17 -26.36
C GLU A 79 -10.63 9.32 -24.96
N GLU A 80 -10.71 8.20 -24.24
CA GLU A 80 -11.08 8.24 -22.83
C GLU A 80 -9.85 8.57 -21.99
N THR A 81 -9.95 9.60 -21.17
CA THR A 81 -8.89 10.00 -20.23
C THR A 81 -9.45 10.20 -18.84
N GLY A 82 -8.57 10.10 -17.84
CA GLY A 82 -8.94 10.31 -16.45
C GLY A 82 -8.74 11.76 -16.01
N TYR A 83 -9.78 12.41 -15.51
CA TYR A 83 -9.63 13.70 -14.85
C TYR A 83 -8.96 13.57 -13.50
N ILE A 84 -7.89 14.30 -13.27
CA ILE A 84 -7.10 14.35 -12.05
C ILE A 84 -7.09 15.79 -11.54
N SER A 85 -7.78 16.07 -10.45
CA SER A 85 -7.85 17.42 -9.88
C SER A 85 -6.54 17.83 -9.19
N ARG A 86 -5.83 16.87 -8.61
CA ARG A 86 -4.62 17.09 -7.83
C ARG A 86 -3.70 15.88 -7.90
N ARG A 87 -2.40 16.11 -7.93
CA ARG A 87 -1.39 15.06 -7.79
C ARG A 87 -1.42 14.46 -6.39
N ASN A 88 -1.24 13.14 -6.29
CA ASN A 88 -1.25 12.37 -5.04
C ASN A 88 -2.53 12.61 -4.22
N ASN A 89 -3.68 12.60 -4.90
CA ASN A 89 -5.01 12.89 -4.37
C ASN A 89 -5.60 11.78 -3.50
N TYR A 90 -5.02 10.59 -3.51
CA TYR A 90 -5.50 9.45 -2.76
C TYR A 90 -4.42 8.90 -1.81
N ARG A 91 -4.77 8.71 -0.53
CA ARG A 91 -3.91 8.05 0.44
C ARG A 91 -4.25 6.57 0.53
N LEU A 92 -3.23 5.73 0.39
CA LEU A 92 -3.36 4.29 0.52
C LEU A 92 -3.79 3.89 1.93
N PRO A 93 -4.43 2.74 2.12
CA PRO A 93 -4.65 2.16 3.44
C PRO A 93 -3.34 2.00 4.21
N ALA A 94 -3.43 2.07 5.53
CA ALA A 94 -2.29 1.79 6.40
C ALA A 94 -1.79 0.36 6.20
N SER A 95 -0.50 0.17 6.39
CA SER A 95 0.14 -1.15 6.40
C SER A 95 0.63 -1.47 7.81
N HIS A 96 0.41 -2.70 8.24
CA HIS A 96 0.89 -3.18 9.53
C HIS A 96 1.21 -4.67 9.47
N ARG A 97 2.11 -5.11 10.34
CA ARG A 97 2.60 -6.49 10.32
C ARG A 97 3.16 -6.87 11.67
N LEU A 98 2.84 -8.09 12.12
CA LEU A 98 3.46 -8.73 13.27
C LEU A 98 4.32 -9.90 12.80
N ASN A 99 5.57 -9.91 13.20
CA ASN A 99 6.46 -11.05 13.02
C ASN A 99 6.76 -11.63 14.40
N LEU A 100 6.78 -12.94 14.49
CA LEU A 100 7.10 -13.69 15.69
C LEU A 100 8.24 -14.66 15.42
N GLY A 101 9.05 -14.92 16.40
CA GLY A 101 10.13 -15.91 16.27
C GLY A 101 10.50 -16.49 17.62
N VAL A 102 10.85 -17.76 17.62
CA VAL A 102 11.35 -18.50 18.80
C VAL A 102 12.61 -19.24 18.41
N ASN A 103 13.63 -19.13 19.24
CA ASN A 103 14.89 -19.86 19.12
C ASN A 103 14.97 -20.96 20.17
N PHE A 104 15.36 -22.15 19.74
CA PHE A 104 15.69 -23.29 20.58
C PHE A 104 17.18 -23.53 20.49
N ASN A 105 17.90 -23.19 21.57
CA ASN A 105 19.35 -23.23 21.63
C ASN A 105 19.81 -24.47 22.38
N LYS A 106 20.82 -25.18 21.86
CA LYS A 106 21.46 -26.32 22.52
C LYS A 106 22.96 -26.21 22.44
N LYS A 107 23.64 -26.10 23.58
CA LYS A 107 25.10 -26.23 23.68
C LYS A 107 25.50 -27.65 23.33
N THR A 108 26.54 -27.79 22.52
CA THR A 108 27.18 -29.08 22.19
C THR A 108 28.65 -29.05 22.56
N LYS A 109 29.32 -30.17 22.50
CA LYS A 109 30.74 -30.28 22.86
C LYS A 109 31.67 -29.39 22.03
N HIS A 110 31.27 -29.07 20.77
CA HIS A 110 32.08 -28.29 19.83
C HIS A 110 31.37 -27.02 19.30
N GLY A 111 30.31 -26.56 19.99
CA GLY A 111 29.61 -25.36 19.54
C GLY A 111 28.16 -25.23 20.03
N MET A 112 27.37 -24.50 19.33
CA MET A 112 25.97 -24.26 19.66
C MET A 112 25.07 -24.55 18.47
N ARG A 113 23.98 -25.29 18.68
CA ARG A 113 22.90 -25.52 17.72
C ARG A 113 21.73 -24.64 18.05
N THR A 114 21.15 -24.00 17.05
CA THR A 114 19.93 -23.19 17.18
C THR A 114 18.93 -23.59 16.11
N TRP A 115 17.72 -23.94 16.53
CA TRP A 115 16.55 -24.01 15.68
C TRP A 115 15.75 -22.74 15.87
N ASN A 116 15.51 -22.01 14.79
CA ASN A 116 14.62 -20.86 14.77
C ASN A 116 13.32 -21.24 14.06
N ILE A 117 12.20 -21.03 14.72
CA ILE A 117 10.87 -21.12 14.12
C ILE A 117 10.31 -19.71 14.12
N SER A 118 9.95 -19.19 12.96
CA SER A 118 9.44 -17.83 12.82
C SER A 118 8.25 -17.75 11.89
N ILE A 119 7.45 -16.72 12.10
CA ILE A 119 6.27 -16.43 11.30
C ILE A 119 6.33 -14.95 10.90
N TYR A 120 6.44 -14.72 9.61
CA TYR A 120 6.26 -13.40 9.02
C TYR A 120 4.78 -13.11 8.84
N ASN A 121 4.33 -11.90 9.22
CA ASN A 121 2.94 -11.47 9.11
C ASN A 121 1.96 -12.44 9.81
N ALA A 122 2.19 -12.68 11.11
CA ALA A 122 1.53 -13.72 11.90
C ALA A 122 -0.01 -13.66 11.90
N TYR A 123 -0.61 -12.48 11.77
CA TYR A 123 -2.06 -12.32 11.66
C TYR A 123 -2.54 -12.09 10.22
N ASN A 124 -1.68 -12.40 9.24
CA ASN A 124 -2.02 -12.36 7.81
C ASN A 124 -2.62 -11.01 7.35
N ALA A 125 -2.04 -9.90 7.77
CA ALA A 125 -2.49 -8.57 7.33
C ALA A 125 -2.38 -8.43 5.81
N MET A 126 -3.49 -8.06 5.16
CA MET A 126 -3.57 -7.89 3.71
C MET A 126 -3.07 -6.50 3.30
N ASN A 127 -1.77 -6.25 3.49
CA ASN A 127 -1.13 -4.99 3.16
C ASN A 127 -1.11 -4.75 1.65
N PRO A 128 -1.46 -3.55 1.17
CA PRO A 128 -1.44 -3.24 -0.25
C PRO A 128 0.01 -3.11 -0.77
N ASN A 129 0.44 -4.01 -1.63
CA ASN A 129 1.72 -3.93 -2.32
C ASN A 129 1.59 -3.19 -3.65
N ILE A 130 0.53 -3.50 -4.39
CA ILE A 130 0.19 -2.86 -5.66
C ILE A 130 -1.23 -2.33 -5.54
N VAL A 131 -1.44 -1.10 -5.97
CA VAL A 131 -2.76 -0.47 -6.04
C VAL A 131 -2.94 0.13 -7.41
N TYR A 132 -4.07 -0.18 -8.02
CA TYR A 132 -4.47 0.37 -9.30
C TYR A 132 -5.95 0.74 -9.31
N SER A 133 -6.30 1.69 -10.14
CA SER A 133 -7.69 2.07 -10.37
C SER A 133 -8.26 1.36 -11.60
N LYS A 134 -9.52 0.95 -11.54
CA LYS A 134 -10.28 0.41 -12.66
C LYS A 134 -11.67 1.02 -12.63
N TYR A 135 -12.23 1.35 -13.80
CA TYR A 135 -13.63 1.75 -13.91
C TYR A 135 -14.52 0.50 -13.74
N LYS A 136 -15.62 0.66 -13.01
CA LYS A 136 -16.50 -0.46 -12.62
C LYS A 136 -17.25 -1.06 -13.81
N ASN A 137 -17.61 -0.25 -14.76
CA ASN A 137 -18.29 -0.66 -15.98
C ASN A 137 -17.32 -0.39 -17.14
N GLY A 138 -17.03 -1.41 -17.92
CA GLY A 138 -16.12 -1.31 -19.05
C GLY A 138 -16.59 -0.27 -20.10
N TYR A 139 -15.79 -0.10 -21.12
CA TYR A 139 -15.90 0.86 -22.22
C TYR A 139 -17.31 1.06 -22.80
N ASN A 140 -18.17 0.06 -22.78
CA ASN A 140 -19.46 0.07 -23.47
C ASN A 140 -20.52 0.99 -22.83
N VAL A 141 -20.46 1.22 -21.51
CA VAL A 141 -21.50 2.02 -20.82
C VAL A 141 -21.37 3.51 -21.11
N TYR A 142 -20.14 4.00 -21.33
CA TYR A 142 -19.91 5.40 -21.67
C TYR A 142 -20.24 5.72 -23.10
N TYR A 143 -20.01 4.79 -24.00
CA TYR A 143 -20.29 4.97 -25.42
C TYR A 143 -21.79 5.05 -25.65
N ASP A 144 -22.56 4.18 -25.03
CA ASP A 144 -24.01 4.13 -25.15
C ASP A 144 -24.67 5.37 -24.49
N ASP A 145 -24.25 5.73 -23.26
CA ASP A 145 -24.80 6.89 -22.55
C ASP A 145 -24.44 8.22 -23.25
N PHE A 146 -23.26 8.33 -23.88
CA PHE A 146 -22.85 9.50 -24.63
C PHE A 146 -23.60 9.60 -25.95
N TYR A 147 -23.76 8.49 -26.66
CA TYR A 147 -24.52 8.44 -27.92
C TYR A 147 -26.00 8.73 -27.70
N GLU A 148 -26.61 8.22 -26.67
CA GLU A 148 -27.98 8.52 -26.25
C GLU A 148 -28.13 9.99 -25.83
N SER A 149 -27.16 10.57 -25.11
CA SER A 149 -27.21 11.96 -24.67
C SER A 149 -27.17 12.94 -25.85
N ILE A 150 -26.41 12.64 -26.93
CA ILE A 150 -26.32 13.45 -28.13
C ILE A 150 -27.59 13.31 -28.98
N HIS A 151 -28.13 12.11 -29.09
CA HIS A 151 -29.24 11.85 -30.02
C HIS A 151 -30.63 11.96 -29.39
N HIS A 152 -30.75 11.79 -28.06
CA HIS A 152 -32.05 11.81 -27.39
C HIS A 152 -32.22 12.88 -26.31
N GLY A 153 -31.24 13.74 -26.11
CA GLY A 153 -31.32 14.85 -25.14
C GLY A 153 -31.45 14.44 -23.69
N ASN A 154 -31.17 13.19 -23.40
CA ASN A 154 -31.34 12.62 -22.04
C ASN A 154 -30.03 12.75 -21.25
N THR A 155 -29.92 13.75 -20.38
CA THR A 155 -28.75 14.06 -19.55
C THR A 155 -28.62 13.16 -18.32
N GLY A 156 -28.95 11.92 -18.42
CA GLY A 156 -28.73 10.91 -17.37
C GLY A 156 -27.24 10.54 -17.23
N GLN A 157 -26.43 11.42 -16.65
CA GLN A 157 -25.03 11.13 -16.34
C GLN A 157 -24.92 10.00 -15.33
N LYS A 158 -24.76 8.77 -15.78
CA LYS A 158 -24.28 7.69 -14.92
C LYS A 158 -22.82 7.96 -14.59
N LYS A 159 -22.54 8.36 -13.35
CA LYS A 159 -21.17 8.56 -12.88
C LYS A 159 -20.42 7.24 -12.93
N ALA A 160 -19.38 7.14 -13.76
CA ALA A 160 -18.46 6.01 -13.68
C ALA A 160 -17.80 5.99 -12.30
N GLN A 161 -17.98 4.88 -11.61
CA GLN A 161 -17.34 4.68 -10.31
C GLN A 161 -15.93 4.13 -10.50
N THR A 162 -14.94 4.89 -10.08
CA THR A 162 -13.56 4.38 -9.98
C THR A 162 -13.47 3.40 -8.84
N VAL A 163 -13.13 2.16 -9.13
CA VAL A 163 -12.86 1.11 -8.14
C VAL A 163 -11.36 0.99 -7.93
N ILE A 164 -10.93 1.12 -6.68
CA ILE A 164 -9.54 0.93 -6.31
C ILE A 164 -9.34 -0.53 -5.94
N LYS A 165 -8.48 -1.23 -6.69
CA LYS A 165 -8.10 -2.60 -6.40
C LYS A 165 -6.72 -2.63 -5.77
N LYS A 166 -6.53 -3.53 -4.80
CA LYS A 166 -5.25 -3.78 -4.14
C LYS A 166 -4.83 -5.23 -4.32
N ILE A 167 -3.54 -5.44 -4.53
CA ILE A 167 -2.91 -6.76 -4.57
C ILE A 167 -2.00 -6.86 -3.35
N THR A 168 -2.15 -7.93 -2.58
CA THR A 168 -1.28 -8.31 -1.47
C THR A 168 -0.43 -9.50 -1.91
N ILE A 169 0.89 -9.39 -1.77
CA ILE A 169 1.84 -10.41 -2.26
C ILE A 169 2.40 -11.24 -1.09
N LEU A 170 2.50 -10.64 0.10
CA LEU A 170 3.16 -11.26 1.26
C LEU A 170 2.15 -11.63 2.35
N PRO A 171 1.54 -12.83 2.27
CA PRO A 171 0.64 -13.35 3.30
C PRO A 171 1.43 -13.77 4.55
N CYS A 172 0.80 -14.54 5.43
CA CYS A 172 1.48 -15.24 6.51
C CYS A 172 2.48 -16.27 5.96
N ILE A 173 3.76 -16.14 6.33
CA ILE A 173 4.84 -17.02 5.85
C ILE A 173 5.55 -17.62 7.07
N PRO A 174 5.36 -18.93 7.36
CA PRO A 174 6.16 -19.64 8.34
C PRO A 174 7.55 -19.94 7.79
N SER A 175 8.54 -19.97 8.64
CA SER A 175 9.92 -20.28 8.31
C SER A 175 10.59 -21.08 9.42
N VAL A 176 11.45 -22.02 9.05
CA VAL A 176 12.30 -22.79 9.97
C VAL A 176 13.75 -22.67 9.52
N THR A 177 14.62 -22.30 10.44
CA THR A 177 16.05 -22.15 10.17
C THR A 177 16.85 -22.96 11.19
N TYR A 178 17.85 -23.69 10.71
CA TYR A 178 18.83 -24.37 11.54
C TYR A 178 20.19 -23.67 11.41
N THR A 179 20.80 -23.35 12.55
CA THR A 179 22.13 -22.73 12.62
C THR A 179 23.03 -23.56 13.54
N TYR A 180 24.23 -23.86 13.07
CA TYR A 180 25.29 -24.42 13.89
C TYR A 180 26.46 -23.44 13.91
N ARG A 181 26.92 -23.11 15.13
CA ARG A 181 28.12 -22.29 15.35
C ARG A 181 29.15 -23.17 16.08
N PHE A 182 30.29 -23.32 15.51
CA PHE A 182 31.47 -24.00 16.04
C PHE A 182 32.52 -23.01 16.48
#